data_4b5be5a5c6a6b9800757364710fc468f
#
_entry.id   4b5be5a5c6a6b9800757364710fc468f
#
_cell.length_a   1.000
_cell.length_b   1.000
_cell.length_c   1.000
_cell.angle_alpha   90.00
_cell.angle_beta   90.00
_cell.angle_gamma   90.00
#
_symmetry.space_group_name_H-M   'P 1'
#
loop_
_entity.id
_entity.type
_entity.pdbx_description
1 polymer ?
#
loop_
_entity_poly.entity_id
_entity_poly.type
_entity_poly.pdbx_seq_one_letter_code
_entity_poly.pdbx_strand_id
1 'polypeptide(L)'
;MKSIYAFEKSVHPFSDVMGQTVSVNPLNKKWTDLFVDYPILKETLDGLDNDGKGHCVISREMIFREKDCRRKAILTLLWGFPRGYRNSKTHKNAVKSVVEIAEENNDKNLTPEMFKFMIGKAGVGLSTLSKILYFFEYKVNGNPAL
;
A
#
# COMPACT_ATOMS: atom_id res chain seq x y z
N MET A 1 9.36 11.83 34.49
CA MET A 1 8.58 11.90 33.30
C MET A 1 8.66 10.64 32.45
N LYS A 2 7.87 9.69 32.85
CA LYS A 2 7.82 8.39 32.19
C LYS A 2 7.37 8.48 30.73
N SER A 3 6.47 9.41 30.44
CA SER A 3 5.87 9.53 29.10
C SER A 3 6.87 9.94 28.00
N ILE A 4 7.73 10.92 28.27
CA ILE A 4 8.73 11.35 27.28
C ILE A 4 9.77 10.26 27.07
N TYR A 5 10.23 9.66 28.14
CA TYR A 5 11.23 8.59 28.05
C TYR A 5 10.66 7.36 27.34
N ALA A 6 9.43 7.00 27.65
CA ALA A 6 8.77 5.89 26.98
C ALA A 6 8.54 6.18 25.48
N PHE A 7 8.21 7.43 25.13
CA PHE A 7 8.05 7.85 23.75
C PHE A 7 9.38 7.70 22.99
N GLU A 8 10.48 8.21 23.54
CA GLU A 8 11.80 8.09 22.90
C GLU A 8 12.19 6.64 22.68
N LYS A 9 11.93 5.76 23.65
CA LYS A 9 12.22 4.35 23.52
C LYS A 9 11.33 3.63 22.51
N SER A 10 10.10 4.10 22.33
CA SER A 10 9.16 3.49 21.39
C SER A 10 9.37 3.97 19.95
N VAL A 11 10.09 5.06 19.75
CA VAL A 11 10.43 5.56 18.41
C VAL A 11 11.57 4.73 17.85
N HIS A 12 11.27 3.94 16.82
CA HIS A 12 12.27 3.13 16.15
C HIS A 12 13.13 4.00 15.22
N PRO A 13 14.42 3.68 15.08
CA PRO A 13 15.23 4.29 14.03
C PRO A 13 14.57 4.09 12.67
N PHE A 14 14.79 5.06 11.76
CA PHE A 14 14.21 5.00 10.41
C PHE A 14 14.50 3.68 9.71
N SER A 15 15.74 3.16 9.85
CA SER A 15 16.14 1.89 9.26
C SER A 15 15.30 0.70 9.78
N ASP A 16 14.95 0.69 11.06
CA ASP A 16 14.12 -0.40 11.64
C ASP A 16 12.70 -0.32 11.11
N VAL A 17 12.14 0.89 10.97
CA VAL A 17 10.81 1.10 10.41
C VAL A 17 10.78 0.65 8.94
N MET A 18 11.80 1.02 8.17
CA MET A 18 11.91 0.63 6.76
C MET A 18 12.07 -0.88 6.58
N GLY A 19 12.65 -1.55 7.56
CA GLY A 19 12.83 -3.00 7.52
C GLY A 19 11.62 -3.81 7.96
N GLN A 20 10.56 -3.17 8.45
CA GLN A 20 9.33 -3.89 8.80
C GLN A 20 8.74 -4.57 7.57
N THR A 21 8.30 -5.81 7.75
CA THR A 21 7.82 -6.64 6.65
C THR A 21 6.42 -7.16 6.90
N VAL A 22 5.75 -7.47 5.79
CA VAL A 22 4.47 -8.16 5.74
C VAL A 22 4.63 -9.35 4.82
N SER A 23 4.03 -10.48 5.19
CA SER A 23 4.03 -11.69 4.38
C SER A 23 2.69 -11.86 3.67
N VAL A 24 2.75 -12.19 2.38
CA VAL A 24 1.57 -12.43 1.53
C VAL A 24 1.65 -13.83 0.96
N ASN A 25 0.56 -14.57 1.03
CA ASN A 25 0.47 -15.86 0.35
C ASN A 25 0.07 -15.63 -1.11
N PRO A 26 0.99 -15.83 -2.08
CA PRO A 26 0.70 -15.57 -3.50
C PRO A 26 -0.32 -16.55 -4.08
N LEU A 27 -0.57 -17.68 -3.41
CA LEU A 27 -1.55 -18.67 -3.83
C LEU A 27 -2.93 -18.44 -3.23
N ASN A 28 -3.08 -17.40 -2.39
CA ASN A 28 -4.39 -17.04 -1.86
C ASN A 28 -5.34 -16.75 -3.01
N LYS A 29 -6.47 -17.45 -3.02
CA LYS A 29 -7.46 -17.37 -4.10
C LYS A 29 -7.97 -15.95 -4.32
N LYS A 30 -8.06 -15.15 -3.28
CA LYS A 30 -8.47 -13.75 -3.41
C LYS A 30 -7.56 -12.97 -4.35
N TRP A 31 -6.27 -13.30 -4.39
CA TRP A 31 -5.31 -12.68 -5.31
C TRP A 31 -5.31 -13.38 -6.67
N THR A 32 -5.22 -14.71 -6.68
CA THR A 32 -5.12 -15.46 -7.93
C THR A 32 -6.34 -15.31 -8.84
N ASP A 33 -7.52 -15.16 -8.27
CA ASP A 33 -8.76 -14.94 -9.03
C ASP A 33 -8.73 -13.61 -9.81
N LEU A 34 -7.87 -12.67 -9.43
CA LEU A 34 -7.76 -11.36 -10.07
C LEU A 34 -6.62 -11.26 -11.09
N PHE A 35 -5.81 -12.30 -11.26
CA PHE A 35 -4.64 -12.25 -12.13
C PHE A 35 -4.99 -12.03 -13.59
N VAL A 36 -6.11 -12.58 -14.06
CA VAL A 36 -6.54 -12.44 -15.46
C VAL A 36 -6.95 -10.99 -15.75
N ASP A 37 -7.74 -10.39 -14.87
CA ASP A 37 -8.23 -9.02 -15.03
C ASP A 37 -7.17 -7.97 -14.71
N TYR A 38 -6.24 -8.32 -13.82
CA TYR A 38 -5.19 -7.41 -13.35
C TYR A 38 -3.81 -8.09 -13.39
N PRO A 39 -3.22 -8.22 -14.60
CA PRO A 39 -1.90 -8.87 -14.74
C PRO A 39 -0.81 -8.22 -13.89
N ILE A 40 -0.93 -6.91 -13.62
CA ILE A 40 0.03 -6.18 -12.78
C ILE A 40 0.11 -6.77 -11.36
N LEU A 41 -0.97 -7.34 -10.85
CA LEU A 41 -0.98 -7.98 -9.54
C LEU A 41 -0.07 -9.22 -9.54
N LYS A 42 -0.19 -10.07 -10.56
CA LYS A 42 0.67 -11.25 -10.69
C LYS A 42 2.12 -10.86 -10.89
N GLU A 43 2.38 -9.90 -11.77
CA GLU A 43 3.75 -9.41 -12.03
C GLU A 43 4.39 -8.88 -10.75
N THR A 44 3.64 -8.15 -9.95
CA THR A 44 4.12 -7.60 -8.69
C THR A 44 4.47 -8.72 -7.70
N LEU A 45 3.58 -9.69 -7.53
CA LEU A 45 3.83 -10.83 -6.64
C LEU A 45 5.01 -11.69 -7.09
N ASP A 46 5.14 -11.92 -8.39
CA ASP A 46 6.22 -12.73 -8.94
C ASP A 46 7.60 -12.08 -8.74
N GLY A 47 7.64 -10.76 -8.62
CA GLY A 47 8.87 -10.01 -8.39
C GLY A 47 9.31 -9.92 -6.93
N LEU A 48 8.54 -10.45 -6.00
CA LEU A 48 8.83 -10.37 -4.58
C LEU A 48 9.72 -11.52 -4.09
N ASP A 49 10.50 -11.24 -3.05
CA ASP A 49 11.30 -12.26 -2.38
C ASP A 49 10.39 -13.24 -1.63
N ASN A 50 10.84 -14.49 -1.54
CA ASN A 50 10.14 -15.56 -0.83
C ASN A 50 10.76 -15.75 0.54
N ASP A 51 9.93 -16.05 1.55
CA ASP A 51 10.40 -16.27 2.93
C ASP A 51 10.92 -17.70 3.18
N GLY A 52 10.99 -18.53 2.13
CA GLY A 52 11.37 -19.94 2.26
C GLY A 52 10.19 -20.84 2.66
N LYS A 53 9.02 -20.29 2.97
CA LYS A 53 7.82 -21.00 3.40
C LYS A 53 6.67 -20.87 2.38
N GLY A 54 6.97 -20.35 1.20
CA GLY A 54 5.97 -20.17 0.16
C GLY A 54 5.23 -18.84 0.20
N HIS A 55 5.63 -17.91 1.07
CA HIS A 55 5.04 -16.58 1.16
C HIS A 55 5.98 -15.54 0.57
N CYS A 56 5.40 -14.53 -0.06
CA CYS A 56 6.13 -13.35 -0.51
C CYS A 56 6.29 -12.36 0.62
N VAL A 57 7.42 -11.64 0.65
CA VAL A 57 7.75 -10.68 1.70
C VAL A 57 7.80 -9.28 1.10
N ILE A 58 7.12 -8.34 1.75
CA ILE A 58 7.11 -6.93 1.37
C ILE A 58 7.65 -6.11 2.55
N SER A 59 8.63 -5.24 2.31
CA SER A 59 9.10 -4.28 3.29
C SER A 59 8.60 -2.87 2.95
N ARG A 60 8.57 -1.98 3.95
CA ARG A 60 8.24 -0.57 3.70
C ARG A 60 9.22 0.04 2.69
N GLU A 61 10.49 -0.29 2.82
CA GLU A 61 11.54 0.20 1.94
C GLU A 61 11.27 -0.15 0.49
N MET A 62 10.86 -1.40 0.22
CA MET A 62 10.51 -1.84 -1.13
C MET A 62 9.41 -0.98 -1.74
N ILE A 63 8.39 -0.63 -0.95
CA ILE A 63 7.27 0.19 -1.42
C ILE A 63 7.76 1.59 -1.76
N PHE A 64 8.54 2.22 -0.88
CA PHE A 64 9.07 3.56 -1.13
C PHE A 64 10.00 3.61 -2.34
N ARG A 65 10.75 2.55 -2.60
CA ARG A 65 11.70 2.47 -3.72
C ARG A 65 11.06 2.14 -5.05
N GLU A 66 9.85 1.59 -5.04
CA GLU A 66 9.17 1.21 -6.29
C GLU A 66 8.86 2.45 -7.12
N LYS A 67 9.32 2.48 -8.35
CA LYS A 67 9.18 3.63 -9.26
C LYS A 67 7.96 3.50 -10.18
N ASP A 68 7.51 2.29 -10.46
CA ASP A 68 6.30 2.08 -11.24
C ASP A 68 5.09 2.35 -10.34
N CYS A 69 4.29 3.34 -10.71
CA CYS A 69 3.17 3.78 -9.86
C CYS A 69 2.12 2.67 -9.64
N ARG A 70 1.90 1.83 -10.64
CA ARG A 70 0.92 0.74 -10.53
C ARG A 70 1.41 -0.36 -9.59
N ARG A 71 2.67 -0.76 -9.72
CA ARG A 71 3.27 -1.73 -8.79
C ARG A 71 3.30 -1.18 -7.38
N LYS A 72 3.63 0.09 -7.23
CA LYS A 72 3.63 0.75 -5.92
C LYS A 72 2.24 0.75 -5.29
N ALA A 73 1.20 0.99 -6.09
CA ALA A 73 -0.19 0.92 -5.62
C ALA A 73 -0.55 -0.49 -5.16
N ILE A 74 -0.17 -1.50 -5.91
CA ILE A 74 -0.42 -2.91 -5.55
C ILE A 74 0.34 -3.28 -4.27
N LEU A 75 1.61 -2.91 -4.16
CA LEU A 75 2.40 -3.16 -2.95
C LEU A 75 1.78 -2.49 -1.73
N THR A 76 1.28 -1.27 -1.89
CA THR A 76 0.60 -0.54 -0.82
C THR A 76 -0.65 -1.29 -0.35
N LEU A 77 -1.44 -1.80 -1.29
CA LEU A 77 -2.64 -2.57 -0.98
C LEU A 77 -2.30 -3.89 -0.28
N LEU A 78 -1.30 -4.62 -0.78
CA LEU A 78 -0.83 -5.87 -0.18
C LEU A 78 -0.31 -5.64 1.24
N TRP A 79 0.41 -4.54 1.45
CA TRP A 79 0.91 -4.16 2.76
C TRP A 79 -0.21 -3.98 3.78
N GLY A 80 -1.29 -3.31 3.38
CA GLY A 80 -2.42 -3.03 4.25
C GLY A 80 -3.36 -4.20 4.45
N PHE A 81 -3.48 -5.06 3.45
CA PHE A 81 -4.43 -6.17 3.43
C PHE A 81 -3.79 -7.43 2.87
N PRO A 82 -2.79 -8.01 3.58
CA PRO A 82 -2.04 -9.15 3.04
C PRO A 82 -2.90 -10.40 2.79
N ARG A 83 -4.04 -10.49 3.46
CA ARG A 83 -5.00 -11.59 3.25
C ARG A 83 -6.17 -11.20 2.36
N GLY A 84 -6.16 -9.96 1.85
CA GLY A 84 -7.27 -9.40 1.09
C GLY A 84 -8.46 -9.00 1.95
N TYR A 85 -9.44 -8.38 1.32
CA TYR A 85 -10.70 -8.04 1.97
C TYR A 85 -11.58 -9.27 2.12
N ARG A 86 -12.49 -9.27 3.11
CA ARG A 86 -13.46 -10.35 3.28
C ARG A 86 -14.41 -10.46 2.09
N ASN A 87 -14.92 -9.32 1.62
CA ASN A 87 -15.87 -9.26 0.51
C ASN A 87 -15.12 -9.26 -0.81
N SER A 88 -15.38 -10.24 -1.67
CA SER A 88 -14.71 -10.39 -2.96
C SER A 88 -14.92 -9.20 -3.90
N LYS A 89 -16.13 -8.63 -3.91
CA LYS A 89 -16.43 -7.45 -4.73
C LYS A 89 -15.66 -6.22 -4.26
N THR A 90 -15.62 -5.99 -2.95
CA THR A 90 -14.84 -4.89 -2.37
C THR A 90 -13.36 -5.07 -2.67
N HIS A 91 -12.87 -6.30 -2.58
CA HIS A 91 -11.49 -6.63 -2.86
C HIS A 91 -11.11 -6.32 -4.31
N LYS A 92 -11.92 -6.75 -5.27
CA LYS A 92 -11.72 -6.45 -6.69
C LYS A 92 -11.75 -4.94 -6.96
N ASN A 93 -12.71 -4.25 -6.36
CA ASN A 93 -12.85 -2.80 -6.50
C ASN A 93 -11.64 -2.07 -5.92
N ALA A 94 -11.10 -2.54 -4.80
CA ALA A 94 -9.92 -1.93 -4.19
C ALA A 94 -8.69 -2.06 -5.10
N VAL A 95 -8.47 -3.22 -5.70
CA VAL A 95 -7.35 -3.43 -6.64
C VAL A 95 -7.47 -2.45 -7.82
N LYS A 96 -8.64 -2.38 -8.44
CA LYS A 96 -8.89 -1.47 -9.53
C LYS A 96 -8.66 0.00 -9.13
N SER A 97 -9.22 0.39 -7.99
CA SER A 97 -9.22 1.79 -7.55
C SER A 97 -7.84 2.30 -7.17
N VAL A 98 -7.01 1.49 -6.48
CA VAL A 98 -5.67 1.93 -6.12
C VAL A 98 -4.79 2.15 -7.35
N VAL A 99 -4.95 1.32 -8.37
CA VAL A 99 -4.23 1.48 -9.63
C VAL A 99 -4.69 2.76 -10.34
N GLU A 100 -5.98 3.01 -10.41
CA GLU A 100 -6.52 4.22 -11.02
C GLU A 100 -6.04 5.50 -10.31
N ILE A 101 -6.05 5.49 -8.98
CA ILE A 101 -5.54 6.63 -8.19
C ILE A 101 -4.07 6.88 -8.53
N ALA A 102 -3.26 5.83 -8.58
CA ALA A 102 -1.84 5.96 -8.87
C ALA A 102 -1.57 6.49 -10.28
N GLU A 103 -2.36 6.06 -11.27
CA GLU A 103 -2.19 6.48 -12.66
C GLU A 103 -2.63 7.92 -12.90
N GLU A 104 -3.68 8.39 -12.23
CA GLU A 104 -4.29 9.69 -12.50
C GLU A 104 -3.70 10.82 -11.66
N ASN A 105 -3.06 10.53 -10.53
CA ASN A 105 -2.58 11.54 -9.60
C ASN A 105 -1.06 11.62 -9.57
N ASN A 106 -0.48 12.30 -10.56
CA ASN A 106 0.96 12.50 -10.66
C ASN A 106 1.48 13.62 -9.76
N ASP A 107 0.63 14.58 -9.38
CA ASP A 107 1.00 15.65 -8.47
C ASP A 107 0.91 15.13 -7.02
N LYS A 108 1.96 15.35 -6.26
CA LYS A 108 2.07 14.91 -4.86
C LYS A 108 1.50 15.91 -3.86
N ASN A 109 0.97 17.03 -4.31
CA ASN A 109 0.27 17.99 -3.46
C ASN A 109 -1.20 17.61 -3.36
N LEU A 110 -1.64 17.27 -2.16
CA LEU A 110 -3.03 16.88 -1.92
C LEU A 110 -3.92 18.13 -1.90
N THR A 111 -4.91 18.17 -2.77
CA THR A 111 -5.94 19.20 -2.78
C THR A 111 -7.27 18.61 -2.31
N PRO A 112 -8.24 19.44 -1.88
CA PRO A 112 -9.57 18.95 -1.52
C PRO A 112 -10.23 18.16 -2.65
N GLU A 113 -10.04 18.56 -3.90
CA GLU A 113 -10.59 17.87 -5.07
C GLU A 113 -9.96 16.49 -5.24
N MET A 114 -8.65 16.39 -5.11
CA MET A 114 -7.93 15.11 -5.17
C MET A 114 -8.38 14.18 -4.05
N PHE A 115 -8.55 14.71 -2.85
CA PHE A 115 -9.00 13.92 -1.71
C PHE A 115 -10.41 13.36 -1.96
N LYS A 116 -11.33 14.19 -2.47
CA LYS A 116 -12.68 13.75 -2.83
C LYS A 116 -12.66 12.68 -3.92
N PHE A 117 -11.81 12.85 -4.92
CA PHE A 117 -11.62 11.86 -5.97
C PHE A 117 -11.17 10.51 -5.40
N MET A 118 -10.18 10.53 -4.55
CA MET A 118 -9.61 9.30 -3.96
C MET A 118 -10.61 8.58 -3.05
N ILE A 119 -11.26 9.31 -2.13
CA ILE A 119 -12.18 8.70 -1.16
C ILE A 119 -13.49 8.23 -1.83
N GLY A 120 -13.81 8.78 -2.99
CA GLY A 120 -14.97 8.38 -3.77
C GLY A 120 -14.78 7.09 -4.56
N LYS A 121 -13.57 6.59 -4.67
CA LYS A 121 -13.30 5.35 -5.40
C LYS A 121 -13.83 4.14 -4.64
N ALA A 122 -14.44 3.22 -5.38
CA ALA A 122 -15.01 2.02 -4.80
C ALA A 122 -13.94 1.14 -4.13
N GLY A 123 -14.21 0.67 -2.93
CA GLY A 123 -13.28 -0.17 -2.18
C GLY A 123 -12.16 0.57 -1.47
N VAL A 124 -12.13 1.91 -1.56
CA VAL A 124 -11.12 2.74 -0.89
C VAL A 124 -11.74 3.42 0.32
N GLY A 125 -11.36 2.96 1.51
CA GLY A 125 -11.71 3.61 2.77
C GLY A 125 -10.56 4.45 3.29
N LEU A 126 -10.74 5.04 4.47
CA LEU A 126 -9.71 5.87 5.10
C LEU A 126 -8.42 5.10 5.38
N SER A 127 -8.53 3.82 5.74
CA SER A 127 -7.35 2.98 6.00
C SER A 127 -6.49 2.80 4.76
N THR A 128 -7.11 2.50 3.62
CA THR A 128 -6.39 2.36 2.35
C THR A 128 -5.84 3.70 1.89
N LEU A 129 -6.65 4.75 1.98
CA LEU A 129 -6.23 6.08 1.56
C LEU A 129 -5.05 6.59 2.36
N SER A 130 -5.05 6.39 3.68
CA SER A 130 -3.92 6.82 4.52
C SER A 130 -2.61 6.14 4.10
N LYS A 131 -2.66 4.87 3.73
CA LYS A 131 -1.49 4.15 3.24
C LYS A 131 -1.00 4.69 1.90
N ILE A 132 -1.91 5.02 0.99
CA ILE A 132 -1.57 5.65 -0.29
C ILE A 132 -0.88 6.99 -0.05
N LEU A 133 -1.45 7.85 0.78
CA LEU A 133 -0.87 9.15 1.09
C LEU A 133 0.53 9.01 1.68
N TYR A 134 0.74 8.02 2.55
CA TYR A 134 2.02 7.77 3.19
C TYR A 134 3.07 7.25 2.19
N PHE A 135 2.77 6.16 1.49
CA PHE A 135 3.76 5.52 0.62
C PHE A 135 4.06 6.32 -0.65
N PHE A 136 3.09 7.07 -1.16
CA PHE A 136 3.27 7.94 -2.32
C PHE A 136 3.78 9.33 -1.94
N GLU A 137 4.02 9.56 -0.64
CA GLU A 137 4.61 10.79 -0.11
C GLU A 137 3.85 12.05 -0.49
N TYR A 138 2.52 11.99 -0.39
CA TYR A 138 1.67 13.16 -0.62
C TYR A 138 1.93 14.24 0.42
N LYS A 139 1.75 15.49 0.01
CA LYS A 139 1.99 16.67 0.86
C LYS A 139 0.76 17.55 0.90
N VAL A 140 0.58 18.24 2.02
CA VAL A 140 -0.40 19.31 2.19
C VAL A 140 0.38 20.56 2.53
N ASN A 141 0.28 21.60 1.68
CA ASN A 141 1.01 22.86 1.87
C ASN A 141 2.53 22.66 2.09
N GLY A 142 3.11 21.70 1.36
CA GLY A 142 4.54 21.43 1.43
C GLY A 142 4.97 20.51 2.57
N ASN A 143 4.05 20.14 3.47
CA ASN A 143 4.33 19.23 4.58
C ASN A 143 3.79 17.83 4.28
N PRO A 144 4.41 16.76 4.80
CA PRO A 144 3.87 15.41 4.62
C PRO A 144 2.41 15.33 5.08
N ALA A 145 1.55 14.68 4.27
CA ALA A 145 0.15 14.49 4.61
C ALA A 145 -0.03 13.51 5.78
N LEU A 146 0.89 12.60 5.93
CA LEU A 146 0.92 11.62 7.03
C LEU A 146 2.34 11.32 7.47
#